data_1efd7cf04f0a0eaf000ff5649ff0179d
#
_entry.id   1efd7cf04f0a0eaf000ff5649ff0179d
#
_cell.length_a   1.000
_cell.length_b   1.000
_cell.length_c   1.000
_cell.angle_alpha   90.00
_cell.angle_beta   90.00
_cell.angle_gamma   90.00
#
_symmetry.space_group_name_H-M   'P 1'
#
loop_
_entity.id
_entity.type
_entity.pdbx_description
1 polymer ?
#
loop_
_entity_poly.entity_id
_entity_poly.type
_entity_poly.pdbx_seq_one_letter_code
_entity_poly.pdbx_strand_id
1 'polypeptide(L)'
;MPDIESSASLTTQLEIKIMIAEDQQLVRRAFAGMLALEDGIKVVAQAADGAEAIQLARQWRPDVILMDLQMPRVGGIGAMKRILEELPLTRIIVLTTFDTDDLVFDAISAGAHAYLLKDASETEILDTIRAVHMGQSILSPRIAGKVMGELRRQRPTEEEAVGGDDELDEDLTEREDKILALVAKGKSNREIAETVFLAEGTVKNYVSKIMEKLHVESRTELAIKALKIKKPAKS
;
A
#
# COMPACT_ATOMS: atom_id res chain seq x y z
N MET A 1 32.83 2.10 56.87
CA MET A 1 32.32 1.32 55.75
C MET A 1 31.07 1.99 55.26
N PRO A 2 31.08 2.81 54.19
CA PRO A 2 29.84 3.30 53.61
C PRO A 2 29.36 2.30 52.58
N ASP A 3 28.07 2.00 52.66
CA ASP A 3 27.31 1.13 51.80
C ASP A 3 27.31 1.64 50.36
N ILE A 4 27.72 0.76 49.45
CA ILE A 4 27.60 0.99 47.99
C ILE A 4 26.16 0.64 47.64
N GLU A 5 25.28 1.63 47.68
CA GLU A 5 23.96 1.50 47.04
C GLU A 5 24.12 1.24 45.55
N SER A 6 23.72 0.04 45.19
CA SER A 6 23.61 -0.43 43.81
C SER A 6 22.64 0.48 43.06
N SER A 7 23.19 1.39 42.29
CA SER A 7 22.44 2.19 41.31
C SER A 7 21.96 1.25 40.17
N ALA A 8 20.84 0.60 40.38
CA ALA A 8 20.12 -0.08 39.33
C ALA A 8 19.65 0.98 38.31
N SER A 9 20.42 1.21 37.26
CA SER A 9 20.01 1.98 36.10
C SER A 9 18.75 1.37 35.53
N LEU A 10 17.60 1.93 35.86
CA LEU A 10 16.35 1.70 35.16
C LEU A 10 16.53 2.28 33.75
N THR A 11 17.13 1.49 32.86
CA THR A 11 17.02 1.72 31.43
C THR A 11 15.57 1.43 31.08
N THR A 12 14.71 2.45 31.12
CA THR A 12 13.38 2.38 30.54
C THR A 12 13.61 2.16 29.03
N GLN A 13 13.65 0.91 28.59
CA GLN A 13 13.59 0.62 27.16
C GLN A 13 12.27 1.20 26.68
N LEU A 14 12.35 2.24 25.85
CA LEU A 14 11.19 2.82 25.19
C LEU A 14 10.55 1.71 24.37
N GLU A 15 9.37 1.24 24.78
CA GLU A 15 8.58 0.25 24.05
C GLU A 15 8.13 0.85 22.73
N ILE A 16 8.36 0.16 21.62
CA ILE A 16 7.83 0.52 20.30
C ILE A 16 6.33 0.21 20.29
N LYS A 17 5.51 1.23 20.18
CA LYS A 17 4.04 1.08 20.09
C LYS A 17 3.64 0.67 18.69
N ILE A 18 3.08 -0.52 18.55
CA ILE A 18 2.66 -1.07 17.27
C ILE A 18 1.14 -1.12 17.17
N MET A 19 0.61 -0.71 16.02
CA MET A 19 -0.75 -1.00 15.62
C MET A 19 -0.74 -1.99 14.46
N ILE A 20 -1.71 -2.91 14.43
CA ILE A 20 -1.92 -3.86 13.34
C ILE A 20 -3.25 -3.55 12.67
N ALA A 21 -3.25 -3.32 11.36
CA ALA A 21 -4.43 -3.12 10.53
C ALA A 21 -4.53 -4.26 9.49
N GLU A 22 -5.46 -5.18 9.69
CA GLU A 22 -5.61 -6.42 8.95
C GLU A 22 -7.06 -6.90 9.05
N ASP A 23 -7.71 -7.18 7.92
CA ASP A 23 -9.12 -7.59 7.91
C ASP A 23 -9.32 -9.03 8.39
N GLN A 24 -8.38 -9.92 8.11
CA GLN A 24 -8.46 -11.32 8.50
C GLN A 24 -8.13 -11.49 9.98
N GLN A 25 -9.15 -11.80 10.78
CA GLN A 25 -9.03 -11.90 12.23
C GLN A 25 -7.95 -12.89 12.70
N LEU A 26 -7.79 -14.02 12.01
CA LEU A 26 -6.79 -15.03 12.36
C LEU A 26 -5.36 -14.49 12.15
N VAL A 27 -5.12 -13.86 11.03
CA VAL A 27 -3.83 -13.25 10.67
C VAL A 27 -3.50 -12.12 11.64
N ARG A 28 -4.45 -11.23 11.90
CA ARG A 28 -4.29 -10.12 12.85
C ARG A 28 -3.92 -10.60 14.25
N ARG A 29 -4.58 -11.67 14.74
CA ARG A 29 -4.26 -12.27 16.05
C ARG A 29 -2.92 -12.97 16.06
N ALA A 30 -2.53 -13.63 14.97
CA ALA A 30 -1.23 -14.29 14.87
C ALA A 30 -0.08 -13.28 14.98
N PHE A 31 -0.14 -12.18 14.23
CA PHE A 31 0.85 -11.10 14.35
C PHE A 31 0.84 -10.45 15.73
N ALA A 32 -0.32 -10.20 16.32
CA ALA A 32 -0.40 -9.65 17.67
C ALA A 32 0.23 -10.58 18.71
N GLY A 33 -0.01 -11.88 18.61
CA GLY A 33 0.58 -12.88 19.50
C GLY A 33 2.11 -12.99 19.33
N MET A 34 2.60 -13.01 18.10
CA MET A 34 4.03 -13.01 17.79
C MET A 34 4.72 -11.78 18.37
N LEU A 35 4.21 -10.58 18.09
CA LEU A 35 4.80 -9.33 18.55
C LEU A 35 4.73 -9.14 20.08
N ALA A 36 3.73 -9.71 20.73
CA ALA A 36 3.58 -9.63 22.19
C ALA A 36 4.65 -10.45 22.95
N LEU A 37 5.36 -11.35 22.28
CA LEU A 37 6.46 -12.15 22.86
C LEU A 37 7.80 -11.43 22.79
N GLU A 38 7.88 -10.31 22.05
CA GLU A 38 9.12 -9.60 21.81
C GLU A 38 9.36 -8.47 22.82
N ASP A 39 10.52 -8.50 23.46
CA ASP A 39 10.95 -7.44 24.37
C ASP A 39 11.09 -6.09 23.65
N GLY A 40 10.58 -5.05 24.25
CA GLY A 40 10.62 -3.69 23.71
C GLY A 40 9.56 -3.40 22.63
N ILE A 41 8.60 -4.31 22.40
CA ILE A 41 7.47 -4.13 21.49
C ILE A 41 6.15 -4.20 22.27
N LYS A 42 5.23 -3.30 21.93
CA LYS A 42 3.89 -3.28 22.51
C LYS A 42 2.81 -3.09 21.46
N VAL A 43 1.95 -4.08 21.27
CA VAL A 43 0.76 -3.93 20.42
C VAL A 43 -0.28 -3.11 21.17
N VAL A 44 -0.48 -1.86 20.74
CA VAL A 44 -1.39 -0.90 21.39
C VAL A 44 -2.79 -0.91 20.78
N ALA A 45 -2.94 -1.32 19.53
CA ALA A 45 -4.24 -1.39 18.85
C ALA A 45 -4.26 -2.43 17.73
N GLN A 46 -5.46 -2.91 17.41
CA GLN A 46 -5.74 -3.81 16.29
C GLN A 46 -6.96 -3.29 15.55
N ALA A 47 -6.86 -3.09 14.24
CA ALA A 47 -7.93 -2.61 13.36
C ALA A 47 -8.31 -3.69 12.35
N ALA A 48 -9.60 -3.81 12.04
CA ALA A 48 -10.12 -4.76 11.06
C ALA A 48 -10.35 -4.15 9.67
N ASP A 49 -10.17 -2.85 9.53
CA ASP A 49 -10.24 -2.11 8.26
C ASP A 49 -9.59 -0.74 8.38
N GLY A 50 -9.48 -0.05 7.23
CA GLY A 50 -8.81 1.25 7.18
C GLY A 50 -9.53 2.37 7.92
N ALA A 51 -10.85 2.32 8.06
CA ALA A 51 -11.60 3.34 8.81
C ALA A 51 -11.33 3.21 10.31
N GLU A 52 -11.35 1.99 10.82
CA GLU A 52 -10.97 1.68 12.21
C GLU A 52 -9.49 2.02 12.46
N ALA A 53 -8.61 1.70 11.49
CA ALA A 53 -7.19 2.03 11.59
C ALA A 53 -6.95 3.53 11.76
N ILE A 54 -7.64 4.39 10.99
CA ILE A 54 -7.54 5.85 11.13
C ILE A 54 -7.98 6.29 12.53
N GLN A 55 -9.10 5.76 13.02
CA GLN A 55 -9.63 6.13 14.34
C GLN A 55 -8.68 5.71 15.47
N LEU A 56 -8.19 4.46 15.43
CA LEU A 56 -7.30 3.93 16.46
C LEU A 56 -5.91 4.56 16.41
N ALA A 57 -5.39 4.93 15.23
CA ALA A 57 -4.14 5.65 15.10
C ALA A 57 -4.19 7.01 15.82
N ARG A 58 -5.29 7.77 15.67
CA ARG A 58 -5.50 9.03 16.41
C ARG A 58 -5.50 8.85 17.91
N GLN A 59 -6.15 7.78 18.37
CA GLN A 59 -6.30 7.49 19.80
C GLN A 59 -4.99 7.03 20.45
N TRP A 60 -4.30 6.09 19.81
CA TRP A 60 -3.17 5.39 20.41
C TRP A 60 -1.81 5.96 20.00
N ARG A 61 -1.76 6.75 18.93
CA ARG A 61 -0.53 7.33 18.37
C ARG A 61 0.61 6.31 18.31
N PRO A 62 0.46 5.24 17.49
CA PRO A 62 1.47 4.22 17.37
C PRO A 62 2.73 4.77 16.70
N ASP A 63 3.89 4.23 17.09
CA ASP A 63 5.16 4.54 16.45
C ASP A 63 5.24 3.87 15.07
N VAL A 64 4.76 2.61 15.00
CA VAL A 64 4.76 1.80 13.77
C VAL A 64 3.39 1.17 13.56
N ILE A 65 2.93 1.14 12.32
CA ILE A 65 1.71 0.45 11.89
C ILE A 65 2.09 -0.65 10.89
N LEU A 66 1.71 -1.89 11.17
CA LEU A 66 1.64 -2.95 10.17
C LEU A 66 0.30 -2.84 9.45
N MET A 67 0.34 -2.55 8.14
CA MET A 67 -0.85 -2.21 7.36
C MET A 67 -1.06 -3.16 6.20
N ASP A 68 -2.16 -3.90 6.20
CA ASP A 68 -2.59 -4.56 4.97
C ASP A 68 -3.19 -3.54 4.00
N LEU A 69 -2.92 -3.74 2.71
CA LEU A 69 -3.47 -2.88 1.65
C LEU A 69 -4.91 -3.25 1.30
N GLN A 70 -5.25 -4.53 1.40
CA GLN A 70 -6.54 -5.05 0.96
C GLN A 70 -7.49 -5.24 2.13
N MET A 71 -8.14 -4.17 2.54
CA MET A 71 -9.13 -4.16 3.58
C MET A 71 -10.48 -3.62 3.07
N PRO A 72 -11.62 -4.08 3.62
CA PRO A 72 -12.95 -3.59 3.26
C PRO A 72 -13.15 -2.13 3.65
N ARG A 73 -14.15 -1.47 3.07
CA ARG A 73 -14.56 -0.08 3.34
C ARG A 73 -13.51 0.95 2.94
N VAL A 74 -12.45 1.09 3.71
CA VAL A 74 -11.29 1.95 3.41
C VAL A 74 -10.09 1.04 3.25
N GLY A 75 -9.50 0.99 2.05
CA GLY A 75 -8.28 0.23 1.79
C GLY A 75 -7.05 0.85 2.48
N GLY A 76 -6.00 0.03 2.65
CA GLY A 76 -4.79 0.43 3.37
C GLY A 76 -4.13 1.69 2.83
N ILE A 77 -4.04 1.87 1.50
CA ILE A 77 -3.46 3.07 0.88
C ILE A 77 -4.23 4.33 1.28
N GLY A 78 -5.58 4.27 1.25
CA GLY A 78 -6.41 5.40 1.67
C GLY A 78 -6.30 5.72 3.16
N ALA A 79 -6.20 4.67 3.99
CA ALA A 79 -5.98 4.82 5.42
C ALA A 79 -4.61 5.42 5.73
N MET A 80 -3.56 4.93 5.07
CA MET A 80 -2.18 5.38 5.22
C MET A 80 -2.02 6.87 4.93
N LYS A 81 -2.56 7.36 3.80
CA LYS A 81 -2.52 8.78 3.44
C LYS A 81 -3.12 9.65 4.55
N ARG A 82 -4.33 9.30 5.04
CA ARG A 82 -5.01 10.05 6.10
C ARG A 82 -4.27 10.00 7.43
N ILE A 83 -3.70 8.83 7.78
CA ILE A 83 -2.94 8.69 9.02
C ILE A 83 -1.68 9.55 8.96
N LEU A 84 -0.93 9.53 7.85
CA LEU A 84 0.32 10.30 7.73
C LEU A 84 0.07 11.81 7.62
N GLU A 85 -1.05 12.26 7.07
CA GLU A 85 -1.47 13.67 7.10
C GLU A 85 -1.66 14.18 8.53
N GLU A 86 -2.20 13.36 9.43
CA GLU A 86 -2.50 13.75 10.82
C GLU A 86 -1.37 13.39 11.80
N LEU A 87 -0.65 12.32 11.53
CA LEU A 87 0.40 11.75 12.37
C LEU A 87 1.68 11.53 11.56
N PRO A 88 2.38 12.60 11.14
CA PRO A 88 3.53 12.50 10.23
C PRO A 88 4.75 11.77 10.83
N LEU A 89 4.78 11.56 12.13
CA LEU A 89 5.85 10.81 12.82
C LEU A 89 5.58 9.30 12.88
N THR A 90 4.34 8.87 12.65
CA THR A 90 4.00 7.46 12.60
C THR A 90 4.64 6.81 11.37
N ARG A 91 5.24 5.65 11.54
CA ARG A 91 5.86 4.87 10.46
C ARG A 91 4.90 3.78 10.00
N ILE A 92 4.83 3.55 8.69
CA ILE A 92 3.94 2.52 8.14
C ILE A 92 4.74 1.49 7.38
N ILE A 93 4.58 0.23 7.79
CA ILE A 93 5.10 -0.97 7.12
C ILE A 93 3.91 -1.64 6.45
N VAL A 94 3.95 -1.74 5.15
CA VAL A 94 2.95 -2.51 4.40
C VAL A 94 3.24 -3.99 4.57
N LEU A 95 2.21 -4.76 4.92
CA LEU A 95 2.28 -6.21 5.09
C LEU A 95 1.09 -6.85 4.35
N THR A 96 1.34 -7.40 3.17
CA THR A 96 0.29 -7.84 2.25
C THR A 96 0.66 -9.13 1.51
N THR A 97 -0.32 -9.82 0.94
CA THR A 97 -0.08 -11.00 0.07
C THR A 97 0.22 -10.61 -1.37
N PHE A 98 0.09 -9.35 -1.74
CA PHE A 98 0.19 -8.87 -3.13
C PHE A 98 1.42 -8.01 -3.33
N ASP A 99 2.08 -8.21 -4.46
CA ASP A 99 3.27 -7.46 -4.85
C ASP A 99 3.26 -7.01 -6.32
N THR A 100 2.07 -6.72 -6.86
CA THR A 100 1.99 -6.14 -8.20
C THR A 100 2.69 -4.78 -8.25
N ASP A 101 3.31 -4.45 -9.37
CA ASP A 101 4.13 -3.24 -9.52
C ASP A 101 3.36 -1.98 -9.14
N ASP A 102 2.10 -1.86 -9.59
CA ASP A 102 1.23 -0.73 -9.28
C ASP A 102 0.93 -0.59 -7.77
N LEU A 103 0.63 -1.72 -7.09
CA LEU A 103 0.34 -1.68 -5.64
C LEU A 103 1.55 -1.28 -4.82
N VAL A 104 2.73 -1.78 -5.20
CA VAL A 104 3.99 -1.42 -4.56
C VAL A 104 4.25 0.06 -4.75
N PHE A 105 4.14 0.57 -5.99
CA PHE A 105 4.37 1.96 -6.31
C PHE A 105 3.37 2.88 -5.60
N ASP A 106 2.09 2.55 -5.63
CA ASP A 106 1.04 3.32 -4.95
C ASP A 106 1.26 3.39 -3.43
N ALA A 107 1.70 2.29 -2.81
CA ALA A 107 1.98 2.25 -1.39
C ALA A 107 3.19 3.11 -1.01
N ILE A 108 4.28 3.01 -1.76
CA ILE A 108 5.48 3.83 -1.53
C ILE A 108 5.17 5.30 -1.76
N SER A 109 4.45 5.64 -2.83
CA SER A 109 4.01 7.01 -3.13
C SER A 109 3.06 7.57 -2.07
N ALA A 110 2.32 6.71 -1.39
CA ALA A 110 1.45 7.09 -0.27
C ALA A 110 2.21 7.26 1.06
N GLY A 111 3.53 7.00 1.09
CA GLY A 111 4.40 7.20 2.24
C GLY A 111 4.69 5.94 3.05
N ALA A 112 4.59 4.74 2.48
CA ALA A 112 5.04 3.52 3.14
C ALA A 112 6.56 3.57 3.39
N HIS A 113 6.99 3.21 4.60
CA HIS A 113 8.40 3.19 4.99
C HIS A 113 9.07 1.84 4.69
N ALA A 114 8.27 0.77 4.63
CA ALA A 114 8.71 -0.56 4.22
C ALA A 114 7.55 -1.32 3.57
N TYR A 115 7.92 -2.34 2.79
CA TYR A 115 6.97 -3.21 2.11
C TYR A 115 7.40 -4.66 2.30
N LEU A 116 6.58 -5.44 2.99
CA LEU A 116 6.78 -6.87 3.26
C LEU A 116 5.63 -7.68 2.69
N LEU A 117 5.93 -8.91 2.33
CA LEU A 117 4.91 -9.91 2.03
C LEU A 117 4.50 -10.66 3.32
N LYS A 118 3.28 -11.15 3.40
CA LYS A 118 2.77 -11.90 4.57
C LYS A 118 3.45 -13.26 4.77
N ASP A 119 4.27 -13.71 3.82
CA ASP A 119 5.15 -14.89 3.93
C ASP A 119 6.56 -14.55 4.43
N ALA A 120 6.83 -13.27 4.76
CA ALA A 120 8.07 -12.87 5.40
C ALA A 120 8.27 -13.59 6.74
N SER A 121 9.53 -13.91 7.05
CA SER A 121 9.86 -14.55 8.32
C SER A 121 9.61 -13.62 9.51
N GLU A 122 9.38 -14.21 10.68
CA GLU A 122 9.25 -13.45 11.94
C GLU A 122 10.44 -12.53 12.17
N THR A 123 11.65 -13.02 11.96
CA THR A 123 12.89 -12.24 12.08
C THR A 123 12.89 -11.03 11.14
N GLU A 124 12.50 -11.22 9.88
CA GLU A 124 12.45 -10.14 8.89
C GLU A 124 11.44 -9.05 9.29
N ILE A 125 10.28 -9.44 9.81
CA ILE A 125 9.25 -8.51 10.30
C ILE A 125 9.79 -7.71 11.48
N LEU A 126 10.40 -8.38 12.47
CA LEU A 126 10.93 -7.74 13.67
C LEU A 126 12.10 -6.79 13.36
N ASP A 127 13.03 -7.21 12.51
CA ASP A 127 14.14 -6.38 12.07
C ASP A 127 13.66 -5.16 11.30
N THR A 128 12.65 -5.33 10.44
CA THR A 128 12.04 -4.23 9.70
C THR A 128 11.34 -3.25 10.64
N ILE A 129 10.61 -3.73 11.65
CA ILE A 129 9.97 -2.87 12.65
C ILE A 129 11.01 -2.02 13.38
N ARG A 130 12.08 -2.64 13.88
CA ARG A 130 13.14 -1.94 14.61
C ARG A 130 13.85 -0.91 13.73
N ALA A 131 14.18 -1.26 12.52
CA ALA A 131 14.85 -0.37 11.57
C ALA A 131 13.96 0.81 11.14
N VAL A 132 12.70 0.56 10.85
CA VAL A 132 11.72 1.60 10.49
C VAL A 132 11.47 2.54 11.67
N HIS A 133 11.38 2.01 12.89
CA HIS A 133 11.28 2.83 14.11
C HIS A 133 12.49 3.76 14.27
N MET A 134 13.70 3.32 13.92
CA MET A 134 14.92 4.13 13.88
C MET A 134 14.98 5.13 12.72
N GLY A 135 13.93 5.21 11.89
CA GLY A 135 13.83 6.16 10.78
C GLY A 135 14.41 5.67 9.46
N GLN A 136 14.74 4.38 9.34
CA GLN A 136 15.18 3.78 8.08
C GLN A 136 13.97 3.47 7.19
N SER A 137 14.16 3.52 5.87
CA SER A 137 13.21 2.97 4.91
C SER A 137 13.79 1.70 4.32
N ILE A 138 13.01 0.62 4.35
CA ILE A 138 13.47 -0.70 3.92
C ILE A 138 12.63 -1.20 2.75
N LEU A 139 13.30 -1.43 1.64
CA LEU A 139 12.72 -2.10 0.48
C LEU A 139 13.58 -3.31 0.14
N SER A 140 12.98 -4.48 0.03
CA SER A 140 13.70 -5.64 -0.50
C SER A 140 14.19 -5.35 -1.93
N PRO A 141 15.27 -6.00 -2.41
CA PRO A 141 15.76 -5.79 -3.77
C PRO A 141 14.67 -6.00 -4.84
N ARG A 142 13.77 -6.95 -4.62
CA ARG A 142 12.61 -7.23 -5.48
C ARG A 142 11.65 -6.04 -5.55
N ILE A 143 11.29 -5.48 -4.41
CA ILE A 143 10.37 -4.32 -4.31
C ILE A 143 11.05 -3.06 -4.86
N ALA A 144 12.34 -2.84 -4.55
CA ALA A 144 13.10 -1.72 -5.11
C ALA A 144 13.17 -1.78 -6.64
N GLY A 145 13.35 -2.98 -7.22
CA GLY A 145 13.33 -3.19 -8.67
C GLY A 145 11.99 -2.78 -9.31
N LYS A 146 10.86 -3.10 -8.67
CA LYS A 146 9.52 -2.72 -9.12
C LYS A 146 9.31 -1.20 -9.09
N VAL A 147 9.70 -0.55 -8.00
CA VAL A 147 9.62 0.91 -7.86
C VAL A 147 10.48 1.61 -8.92
N MET A 148 11.72 1.12 -9.14
CA MET A 148 12.60 1.68 -10.17
C MET A 148 12.08 1.45 -11.59
N GLY A 149 11.44 0.30 -11.84
CA GLY A 149 10.78 0.01 -13.12
C GLY A 149 9.67 1.00 -13.42
N GLU A 150 8.81 1.27 -12.43
CA GLU A 150 7.70 2.21 -12.59
C GLU A 150 8.18 3.66 -12.73
N LEU A 151 9.19 4.07 -11.96
CA LEU A 151 9.82 5.39 -12.10
C LEU A 151 10.42 5.62 -13.49
N ARG A 152 10.98 4.58 -14.12
CA ARG A 152 11.49 4.66 -15.51
C ARG A 152 10.36 4.82 -16.51
N ARG A 153 9.22 4.14 -16.31
CA ARG A 153 8.04 4.29 -17.17
C ARG A 153 7.39 5.67 -17.07
N GLN A 154 7.51 6.32 -15.90
CA GLN A 154 6.95 7.66 -15.66
C GLN A 154 7.89 8.82 -16.03
N ARG A 155 9.17 8.55 -16.34
CA ARG A 155 10.08 9.55 -16.90
C ARG A 155 9.93 9.56 -18.41
N PRO A 156 9.50 10.67 -19.04
CA PRO A 156 9.72 10.85 -20.47
C PRO A 156 11.24 10.82 -20.70
N THR A 157 11.71 9.91 -21.51
CA THR A 157 13.12 9.92 -21.94
C THR A 157 13.33 11.19 -22.76
N GLU A 158 14.26 12.05 -22.32
CA GLU A 158 14.66 13.27 -23.06
C GLU A 158 15.18 12.96 -24.48
N GLU A 159 15.30 11.70 -24.85
CA GLU A 159 15.71 11.25 -26.18
C GLU A 159 14.54 11.11 -27.19
N GLU A 160 13.27 11.18 -26.75
CA GLU A 160 12.10 11.10 -27.66
C GLU A 160 11.58 12.47 -28.13
N ALA A 161 12.24 13.58 -27.80
CA ALA A 161 11.84 14.91 -28.24
C ALA A 161 12.30 15.27 -29.67
N VAL A 162 12.84 14.34 -30.45
CA VAL A 162 13.24 14.58 -31.87
C VAL A 162 12.62 13.52 -32.78
N GLY A 163 11.48 13.84 -33.30
CA GLY A 163 11.00 13.34 -34.60
C GLY A 163 9.99 12.19 -34.57
N GLY A 164 8.80 12.49 -35.01
CA GLY A 164 7.86 11.53 -35.58
C GLY A 164 6.50 11.53 -34.88
N ASP A 165 5.48 12.03 -35.60
CA ASP A 165 4.07 11.74 -35.36
C ASP A 165 3.86 10.23 -35.44
N ASP A 166 3.94 9.55 -34.30
CA ASP A 166 3.39 8.21 -34.12
C ASP A 166 2.61 8.21 -32.81
N GLU A 167 1.33 7.89 -32.89
CA GLU A 167 0.39 7.70 -31.81
C GLU A 167 0.97 6.68 -30.80
N LEU A 168 1.56 7.18 -29.69
CA LEU A 168 1.98 6.33 -28.58
C LEU A 168 0.71 5.83 -27.86
N ASP A 169 0.27 4.66 -28.25
CA ASP A 169 -0.69 3.84 -27.50
C ASP A 169 0.04 3.38 -26.23
N GLU A 170 -0.08 4.17 -25.12
CA GLU A 170 0.51 3.77 -23.83
C GLU A 170 -0.19 2.50 -23.36
N ASP A 171 0.51 1.39 -23.37
CA ASP A 171 -0.01 0.10 -22.91
C ASP A 171 -0.58 0.21 -21.49
N LEU A 172 -1.79 -0.31 -21.33
CA LEU A 172 -2.45 -0.37 -20.02
C LEU A 172 -1.76 -1.40 -19.14
N THR A 173 -1.58 -1.06 -17.86
CA THR A 173 -1.11 -2.03 -16.87
C THR A 173 -2.15 -3.15 -16.69
N GLU A 174 -1.74 -4.32 -16.21
CA GLU A 174 -2.66 -5.45 -15.94
C GLU A 174 -3.84 -5.06 -15.05
N ARG A 175 -3.65 -4.10 -14.16
CA ARG A 175 -4.69 -3.61 -13.26
C ARG A 175 -5.64 -2.66 -13.95
N GLU A 176 -5.13 -1.76 -14.77
CA GLU A 176 -5.92 -0.89 -15.63
C GLU A 176 -6.76 -1.72 -16.60
N ASP A 177 -6.18 -2.77 -17.18
CA ASP A 177 -6.88 -3.73 -18.04
C ASP A 177 -8.02 -4.48 -17.34
N LYS A 178 -7.79 -4.91 -16.08
CA LYS A 178 -8.85 -5.53 -15.27
C LYS A 178 -9.99 -4.55 -14.98
N ILE A 179 -9.66 -3.32 -14.62
CA ILE A 179 -10.64 -2.25 -14.35
C ILE A 179 -11.38 -1.90 -15.64
N LEU A 180 -10.66 -1.71 -16.76
CA LEU A 180 -11.23 -1.45 -18.07
C LEU A 180 -12.21 -2.55 -18.51
N ALA A 181 -11.86 -3.82 -18.28
CA ALA A 181 -12.72 -4.96 -18.56
C ALA A 181 -14.02 -4.95 -17.73
N LEU A 182 -13.98 -4.45 -16.50
CA LEU A 182 -15.16 -4.31 -15.64
C LEU A 182 -16.00 -3.09 -16.06
N VAL A 183 -15.35 -1.99 -16.46
CA VAL A 183 -16.04 -0.84 -17.07
C VAL A 183 -16.78 -1.25 -18.34
N ALA A 184 -16.15 -2.05 -19.21
CA ALA A 184 -16.78 -2.58 -20.43
C ALA A 184 -18.01 -3.47 -20.15
N LYS A 185 -18.05 -4.11 -18.96
CA LYS A 185 -19.21 -4.88 -18.48
C LYS A 185 -20.29 -4.01 -17.81
N GLY A 186 -20.14 -2.69 -17.81
CA GLY A 186 -21.11 -1.76 -17.23
C GLY A 186 -21.09 -1.68 -15.71
N LYS A 187 -20.04 -2.21 -15.03
CA LYS A 187 -19.93 -2.18 -13.58
C LYS A 187 -19.71 -0.76 -13.06
N SER A 188 -20.35 -0.39 -11.95
CA SER A 188 -20.12 0.88 -11.25
C SER A 188 -18.74 0.87 -10.56
N ASN A 189 -18.22 2.06 -10.18
CA ASN A 189 -16.95 2.13 -9.44
C ASN A 189 -17.00 1.34 -8.13
N ARG A 190 -18.14 1.32 -7.45
CA ARG A 190 -18.37 0.53 -6.24
C ARG A 190 -18.26 -0.98 -6.50
N GLU A 191 -18.94 -1.49 -7.52
CA GLU A 191 -18.88 -2.91 -7.88
C GLU A 191 -17.48 -3.33 -8.37
N ILE A 192 -16.78 -2.42 -9.07
CA ILE A 192 -15.39 -2.62 -9.46
C ILE A 192 -14.52 -2.68 -8.21
N ALA A 193 -14.69 -1.72 -7.30
CA ALA A 193 -13.94 -1.66 -6.04
C ALA A 193 -14.09 -2.95 -5.22
N GLU A 194 -15.31 -3.48 -5.10
CA GLU A 194 -15.58 -4.77 -4.46
C GLU A 194 -14.90 -5.94 -5.19
N THR A 195 -14.85 -5.90 -6.52
CA THR A 195 -14.27 -6.98 -7.35
C THR A 195 -12.73 -6.98 -7.33
N VAL A 196 -12.11 -5.79 -7.30
CA VAL A 196 -10.64 -5.65 -7.33
C VAL A 196 -10.05 -5.31 -5.96
N PHE A 197 -10.87 -5.38 -4.91
CA PHE A 197 -10.50 -5.12 -3.51
C PHE A 197 -9.84 -3.76 -3.30
N LEU A 198 -10.45 -2.71 -3.86
CA LEU A 198 -10.00 -1.32 -3.73
C LEU A 198 -11.07 -0.46 -3.08
N ALA A 199 -10.67 0.73 -2.60
CA ALA A 199 -11.64 1.77 -2.27
C ALA A 199 -12.28 2.34 -3.56
N GLU A 200 -13.55 2.72 -3.49
CA GLU A 200 -14.28 3.31 -4.65
C GLU A 200 -13.57 4.55 -5.22
N GLY A 201 -12.98 5.39 -4.33
CA GLY A 201 -12.19 6.55 -4.73
C GLY A 201 -10.93 6.18 -5.53
N THR A 202 -10.28 5.06 -5.17
CA THR A 202 -9.12 4.55 -5.90
C THR A 202 -9.52 4.08 -7.30
N VAL A 203 -10.64 3.35 -7.41
CA VAL A 203 -11.18 2.94 -8.73
C VAL A 203 -11.53 4.14 -9.59
N LYS A 204 -12.11 5.20 -8.99
CA LYS A 204 -12.39 6.46 -9.72
C LYS A 204 -11.10 7.05 -10.32
N ASN A 205 -10.00 7.06 -9.56
CA ASN A 205 -8.71 7.56 -10.03
C ASN A 205 -8.17 6.70 -11.18
N TYR A 206 -8.23 5.36 -11.07
CA TYR A 206 -7.85 4.44 -12.16
C TYR A 206 -8.69 4.68 -13.42
N VAL A 207 -10.00 4.81 -13.28
CA VAL A 207 -10.88 5.09 -14.43
C VAL A 207 -10.51 6.41 -15.10
N SER A 208 -10.22 7.47 -14.34
CA SER A 208 -9.78 8.75 -14.89
C SER A 208 -8.44 8.62 -15.64
N LYS A 209 -7.46 7.92 -15.05
CA LYS A 209 -6.15 7.67 -15.67
C LYS A 209 -6.27 6.83 -16.95
N ILE A 210 -7.12 5.81 -16.97
CA ILE A 210 -7.39 4.99 -18.16
C ILE A 210 -8.07 5.83 -19.26
N MET A 211 -8.99 6.74 -18.88
CA MET A 211 -9.62 7.66 -19.81
C MET A 211 -8.60 8.59 -20.47
N GLU A 212 -7.66 9.10 -19.69
CA GLU A 212 -6.56 9.94 -20.17
C GLU A 212 -5.64 9.17 -21.13
N LYS A 213 -5.15 7.99 -20.73
CA LYS A 213 -4.31 7.11 -21.58
C LYS A 213 -4.99 6.70 -22.89
N LEU A 214 -6.27 6.43 -22.84
CA LEU A 214 -7.04 6.04 -24.01
C LEU A 214 -7.67 7.23 -24.75
N HIS A 215 -7.31 8.48 -24.40
CA HIS A 215 -7.81 9.70 -25.03
C HIS A 215 -9.34 9.70 -25.23
N VAL A 216 -10.09 9.41 -24.15
CA VAL A 216 -11.55 9.40 -24.13
C VAL A 216 -12.09 10.35 -23.07
N GLU A 217 -13.17 11.09 -23.38
CA GLU A 217 -13.71 12.14 -22.52
C GLU A 217 -14.82 11.64 -21.58
N SER A 218 -15.38 10.46 -21.84
CA SER A 218 -16.50 9.93 -21.06
C SER A 218 -16.35 8.44 -20.75
N ARG A 219 -16.94 8.02 -19.61
CA ARG A 219 -17.02 6.60 -19.22
C ARG A 219 -17.73 5.74 -20.29
N THR A 220 -18.72 6.28 -20.96
CA THR A 220 -19.46 5.59 -22.03
C THR A 220 -18.52 5.33 -23.21
N GLU A 221 -17.74 6.33 -23.59
CA GLU A 221 -16.74 6.21 -24.65
C GLU A 221 -15.65 5.20 -24.28
N LEU A 222 -15.18 5.25 -23.01
CA LEU A 222 -14.24 4.28 -22.46
C LEU A 222 -14.77 2.85 -22.59
N ALA A 223 -16.03 2.60 -22.23
CA ALA A 223 -16.64 1.28 -22.33
C ALA A 223 -16.74 0.81 -23.79
N ILE A 224 -17.09 1.69 -24.73
CA ILE A 224 -17.15 1.39 -26.17
C ILE A 224 -15.75 1.07 -26.71
N LYS A 225 -14.72 1.85 -26.35
CA LYS A 225 -13.33 1.62 -26.77
C LYS A 225 -12.81 0.29 -26.23
N ALA A 226 -13.09 -0.05 -24.98
CA ALA A 226 -12.76 -1.33 -24.37
C ALA A 226 -13.36 -2.55 -25.10
N LEU A 227 -14.60 -2.42 -25.56
CA LEU A 227 -15.27 -3.48 -26.34
C LEU A 227 -14.64 -3.67 -27.73
N LYS A 228 -14.06 -2.61 -28.32
CA LYS A 228 -13.35 -2.67 -29.61
C LYS A 228 -11.96 -3.31 -29.48
N ILE A 229 -11.23 -2.98 -28.44
CA ILE A 229 -9.88 -3.53 -28.15
C ILE A 229 -9.94 -5.06 -27.93
N LYS A 230 -11.01 -5.58 -27.31
CA LYS A 230 -11.17 -7.03 -27.01
C LYS A 230 -11.78 -7.89 -28.13
N LYS A 231 -12.09 -7.32 -29.30
CA LYS A 231 -12.46 -8.16 -30.46
C LYS A 231 -11.19 -8.53 -31.23
N PRO A 232 -10.73 -9.81 -31.21
CA PRO A 232 -9.71 -10.25 -32.15
C PRO A 232 -10.24 -10.05 -33.55
N ALA A 233 -9.40 -9.51 -34.44
CA ALA A 233 -9.70 -9.45 -35.86
C ALA A 233 -10.13 -10.85 -36.33
N LYS A 234 -11.37 -10.99 -36.78
CA LYS A 234 -11.78 -12.18 -37.51
C LYS A 234 -11.03 -12.19 -38.84
N SER A 235 -10.10 -13.13 -38.96
CA SER A 235 -9.57 -13.57 -40.24
C SER A 235 -10.69 -14.20 -41.07
#